data_36225463da542b1d99897be0fddd7283
#
_entry.id   36225463da542b1d99897be0fddd7283
#
_cell.length_a   1.000
_cell.length_b   1.000
_cell.length_c   1.000
_cell.angle_alpha   90.00
_cell.angle_beta   90.00
_cell.angle_gamma   90.00
#
_symmetry.space_group_name_H-M   'P 1'
#
loop_
_entity.id
_entity.type
_entity.pdbx_description
1 polymer ?
#
loop_
_entity_poly.entity_id
_entity_poly.type
_entity_poly.pdbx_seq_one_letter_code
_entity_poly.pdbx_strand_id
1 'polypeptide(L)'
;MLGSVPHATMSCTYRGDGVEAACPPEIIRFGPYEVRLRTQELFKRGRRLRLAPQAFQVLRILLEQPGQLITREDLFEALWSADTFVDFDHGLNNAIKRIRDVLDDSADAPFYIETLPRLGYRFIGQVDGIGNGNGTAPVAVAESPLVPAVTLESKPLEGPARFPWISIWAGTIVLTGLAVSGWWFFSRKTHALTERDTVVLADFTNTTGDPIFDGTLRKGLTIQLEQSPYLNLLSDEQIQDTLHLMEQPPDAKLTPLISREVCQRTSSAAALEGSIAQMGTRYLLTLRAVRCADGSLIASSEQQAADKDHALDALGKTASAIRGKLGESLNSIQKYDTPLPEATTSSLDALRAFSLSVPPLNLGVDSGLPFLKRAVELDPHFAIAYVQLSDAYDAIGESELASDYAQKAFDNREQASERERL
;
A
#
# COMPACT_ATOMS: atom_id res chain seq x y z
N MET A 1 40.30 14.32 -12.36
CA MET A 1 40.15 15.48 -11.44
C MET A 1 39.03 15.10 -10.47
N LEU A 2 39.42 14.74 -9.27
CA LEU A 2 38.56 14.28 -8.18
C LEU A 2 37.98 15.53 -7.47
N GLY A 3 36.68 15.74 -7.57
CA GLY A 3 35.97 16.81 -6.86
C GLY A 3 35.61 16.37 -5.45
N SER A 4 36.26 16.99 -4.48
CA SER A 4 36.09 16.83 -3.05
C SER A 4 34.69 17.37 -2.61
N VAL A 5 33.93 16.54 -1.92
CA VAL A 5 32.67 16.91 -1.24
C VAL A 5 33.04 17.65 0.06
N PRO A 6 32.46 18.82 0.36
CA PRO A 6 32.78 19.51 1.59
C PRO A 6 32.10 18.85 2.80
N HIS A 7 32.92 18.38 3.74
CA HIS A 7 32.51 18.07 5.11
C HIS A 7 32.04 19.38 5.79
N ALA A 8 30.75 19.50 6.07
CA ALA A 8 30.24 20.52 6.97
C ALA A 8 30.65 20.16 8.40
N THR A 9 31.76 20.73 8.84
CA THR A 9 32.16 20.80 10.24
C THR A 9 31.26 21.85 10.91
N MET A 10 30.24 21.40 11.64
CA MET A 10 29.48 22.26 12.55
C MET A 10 30.39 22.61 13.74
N SER A 11 31.08 23.76 13.64
CA SER A 11 31.77 24.40 14.76
C SER A 11 30.73 25.11 15.64
N CYS A 12 30.66 24.74 16.92
CA CYS A 12 29.93 25.50 17.94
C CYS A 12 30.54 26.90 18.04
N THR A 13 29.88 27.90 17.45
CA THR A 13 30.24 29.31 17.63
C THR A 13 29.51 29.84 18.86
N TYR A 14 30.28 30.23 19.86
CA TYR A 14 29.87 30.98 21.04
C TYR A 14 29.33 32.36 20.61
N ARG A 15 28.04 32.54 20.81
CA ARG A 15 27.42 33.87 20.75
C ARG A 15 26.95 34.24 22.15
N GLY A 16 27.65 35.19 22.75
CA GLY A 16 27.33 35.68 24.08
C GLY A 16 25.99 36.34 24.12
N ASP A 17 25.05 35.72 24.75
CA ASP A 17 23.90 36.27 25.48
C ASP A 17 23.24 35.08 26.20
N GLY A 18 23.72 34.75 27.37
CA GLY A 18 23.04 34.20 28.55
C GLY A 18 22.09 32.98 28.43
N VAL A 19 22.07 32.21 27.32
CA VAL A 19 21.38 30.92 27.23
C VAL A 19 22.35 29.86 26.71
N GLU A 20 22.75 28.98 27.60
CA GLU A 20 23.64 27.86 27.35
C GLU A 20 22.93 26.86 26.42
N ALA A 21 23.17 26.96 25.13
CA ALA A 21 22.76 25.94 24.17
C ALA A 21 23.63 24.70 24.42
N ALA A 22 23.11 23.73 25.15
CA ALA A 22 23.78 22.47 25.40
C ALA A 22 24.07 21.76 24.05
N CYS A 23 25.35 21.53 23.74
CA CYS A 23 25.75 20.68 22.64
C CYS A 23 25.11 19.30 22.83
N PRO A 24 24.54 18.69 21.77
CA PRO A 24 23.95 17.36 21.89
C PRO A 24 24.98 16.36 22.39
N PRO A 25 24.66 15.50 23.33
CA PRO A 25 25.60 14.56 23.91
C PRO A 25 26.19 13.64 22.81
N GLU A 26 27.50 13.48 22.82
CA GLU A 26 28.21 12.65 21.83
C GLU A 26 27.80 11.18 21.90
N ILE A 27 27.28 10.74 23.05
CA ILE A 27 26.79 9.39 23.32
C ILE A 27 25.42 9.50 24.03
N ILE A 28 24.42 8.85 23.46
CA ILE A 28 23.08 8.74 24.03
C ILE A 28 22.87 7.30 24.49
N ARG A 29 22.37 7.14 25.75
CA ARG A 29 22.05 5.82 26.31
C ARG A 29 20.58 5.73 26.65
N PHE A 30 19.97 4.57 26.35
CA PHE A 30 18.61 4.24 26.72
C PHE A 30 18.45 2.73 26.88
N GLY A 31 17.93 2.30 28.02
CA GLY A 31 17.83 0.87 28.36
C GLY A 31 19.19 0.14 28.14
N PRO A 32 19.23 -0.97 27.41
CA PRO A 32 20.47 -1.69 27.13
C PRO A 32 21.27 -1.13 25.95
N TYR A 33 20.84 -0.03 25.33
CA TYR A 33 21.41 0.53 24.11
C TYR A 33 22.26 1.75 24.34
N GLU A 34 23.30 1.89 23.51
CA GLU A 34 24.20 3.03 23.43
C GLU A 34 24.32 3.48 21.97
N VAL A 35 23.98 4.73 21.69
CA VAL A 35 24.10 5.36 20.37
C VAL A 35 25.24 6.33 20.38
N ARG A 36 26.21 6.14 19.49
CA ARG A 36 27.34 7.06 19.26
C ARG A 36 27.04 7.91 18.04
N LEU A 37 26.68 9.16 18.26
CA LEU A 37 26.24 10.05 17.18
C LEU A 37 27.36 10.36 16.18
N ARG A 38 28.61 10.50 16.66
CA ARG A 38 29.77 10.84 15.85
C ARG A 38 30.20 9.73 14.91
N THR A 39 30.16 8.47 15.36
CA THR A 39 30.53 7.29 14.55
C THR A 39 29.34 6.65 13.84
N GLN A 40 28.13 7.13 14.11
CA GLN A 40 26.87 6.56 13.60
C GLN A 40 26.72 5.06 13.93
N GLU A 41 27.05 4.70 15.15
CA GLU A 41 27.04 3.32 15.62
C GLU A 41 26.05 3.12 16.76
N LEU A 42 25.34 1.98 16.71
CA LEU A 42 24.42 1.52 17.75
C LEU A 42 25.01 0.27 18.42
N PHE A 43 24.99 0.25 19.73
CA PHE A 43 25.44 -0.90 20.54
C PHE A 43 24.32 -1.37 21.47
N LYS A 44 24.25 -2.69 21.70
CA LYS A 44 23.40 -3.32 22.73
C LYS A 44 24.31 -4.08 23.69
N ARG A 45 24.38 -3.65 24.95
CA ARG A 45 25.25 -4.24 25.98
C ARG A 45 26.73 -4.42 25.49
N GLY A 46 27.25 -3.41 24.82
CA GLY A 46 28.62 -3.40 24.28
C GLY A 46 28.81 -4.14 22.95
N ARG A 47 27.80 -4.82 22.41
CA ARG A 47 27.86 -5.49 21.12
C ARG A 47 27.32 -4.56 20.03
N ARG A 48 28.09 -4.31 18.97
CA ARG A 48 27.70 -3.46 17.85
C ARG A 48 26.56 -4.10 17.06
N LEU A 49 25.51 -3.32 16.81
CA LEU A 49 24.39 -3.65 15.95
C LEU A 49 24.51 -2.93 14.61
N ARG A 50 24.11 -3.59 13.53
CA ARG A 50 24.09 -2.98 12.18
C ARG A 50 22.74 -2.29 11.95
N LEU A 51 22.77 -0.99 11.73
CA LEU A 51 21.61 -0.21 11.33
C LEU A 51 21.94 0.49 10.01
N ALA A 52 20.99 0.51 9.05
CA ALA A 52 21.18 1.20 7.79
C ALA A 52 21.33 2.72 8.03
N PRO A 53 22.16 3.45 7.24
CA PRO A 53 22.44 4.86 7.46
C PRO A 53 21.18 5.73 7.60
N GLN A 54 20.18 5.53 6.74
CA GLN A 54 18.92 6.24 6.78
C GLN A 54 18.12 5.98 8.06
N ALA A 55 18.02 4.71 8.48
CA ALA A 55 17.37 4.33 9.73
C ALA A 55 18.13 4.91 10.95
N PHE A 56 19.47 5.00 10.88
CA PHE A 56 20.25 5.65 11.93
C PHE A 56 19.93 7.14 12.04
N GLN A 57 19.78 7.85 10.92
CA GLN A 57 19.42 9.27 10.92
C GLN A 57 18.02 9.50 11.52
N VAL A 58 17.02 8.66 11.17
CA VAL A 58 15.69 8.70 11.80
C VAL A 58 15.80 8.50 13.31
N LEU A 59 16.54 7.50 13.77
CA LEU A 59 16.74 7.23 15.20
C LEU A 59 17.43 8.40 15.89
N ARG A 60 18.40 9.05 15.26
CA ARG A 60 19.09 10.24 15.77
C ARG A 60 18.10 11.37 16.03
N ILE A 61 17.26 11.71 15.03
CA ILE A 61 16.28 12.79 15.14
C ILE A 61 15.30 12.52 16.28
N LEU A 62 14.82 11.26 16.38
CA LEU A 62 13.93 10.85 17.46
C LEU A 62 14.56 10.96 18.85
N LEU A 63 15.87 10.71 18.97
CA LEU A 63 16.65 10.80 20.22
C LEU A 63 17.07 12.23 20.57
N GLU A 64 17.08 13.15 19.63
CA GLU A 64 17.35 14.58 19.87
C GLU A 64 16.18 15.25 20.61
N GLN A 65 14.95 14.72 20.46
CA GLN A 65 13.74 15.27 21.08
C GLN A 65 12.91 14.16 21.75
N PRO A 66 13.43 13.49 22.79
CA PRO A 66 12.71 12.40 23.45
C PRO A 66 11.43 12.91 24.10
N GLY A 67 10.34 12.14 23.94
CA GLY A 67 9.00 12.49 24.45
C GLY A 67 8.22 13.45 23.58
N GLN A 68 8.82 14.08 22.56
CA GLN A 68 8.11 14.97 21.65
C GLN A 68 7.61 14.22 20.41
N LEU A 69 6.49 14.66 19.86
CA LEU A 69 5.99 14.20 18.58
C LEU A 69 6.82 14.85 17.46
N ILE A 70 7.44 14.03 16.62
CA ILE A 70 8.11 14.47 15.40
C ILE A 70 7.20 14.09 14.25
N THR A 71 6.76 15.08 13.48
CA THR A 71 5.82 14.87 12.37
C THR A 71 6.51 14.17 11.20
N ARG A 72 5.71 13.62 10.28
CA ARG A 72 6.24 13.02 9.05
C ARG A 72 6.92 14.07 8.19
N GLU A 73 6.37 15.27 8.16
CA GLU A 73 6.88 16.43 7.44
C GLU A 73 8.25 16.86 8.00
N ASP A 74 8.41 16.94 9.33
CA ASP A 74 9.69 17.29 9.96
C ASP A 74 10.79 16.25 9.63
N LEU A 75 10.43 14.97 9.60
CA LEU A 75 11.34 13.90 9.21
C LEU A 75 11.69 13.96 7.72
N PHE A 76 10.74 14.40 6.89
CA PHE A 76 10.98 14.62 5.47
C PHE A 76 12.00 15.72 5.23
N GLU A 77 11.76 16.90 5.79
CA GLU A 77 12.66 18.06 5.65
C GLU A 77 14.06 17.78 6.18
N ALA A 78 14.17 16.99 7.26
CA ALA A 78 15.46 16.69 7.88
C ALA A 78 16.29 15.64 7.12
N LEU A 79 15.65 14.73 6.37
CA LEU A 79 16.31 13.55 5.80
C LEU A 79 16.42 13.56 4.28
N TRP A 80 15.56 14.29 3.57
CA TRP A 80 15.54 14.37 2.12
C TRP A 80 15.62 15.83 1.65
N SER A 81 16.60 16.12 0.82
CA SER A 81 16.67 17.41 0.14
C SER A 81 15.58 17.48 -0.94
N ALA A 82 15.09 18.69 -1.22
CA ALA A 82 13.96 18.99 -2.10
C ALA A 82 14.05 18.44 -3.55
N ASP A 83 15.20 17.91 -3.96
CA ASP A 83 15.47 17.41 -5.31
C ASP A 83 15.37 15.86 -5.44
N THR A 84 14.96 15.14 -4.40
CA THR A 84 14.97 13.67 -4.44
C THR A 84 13.55 13.15 -4.53
N PHE A 85 13.12 12.75 -5.71
CA PHE A 85 11.88 11.99 -5.95
C PHE A 85 12.06 10.55 -5.44
N VAL A 86 11.85 10.34 -4.14
CA VAL A 86 11.79 8.99 -3.53
C VAL A 86 10.48 8.89 -2.77
N ASP A 87 9.85 7.73 -2.84
CA ASP A 87 8.65 7.43 -2.04
C ASP A 87 9.01 7.49 -0.54
N PHE A 88 8.83 8.69 0.02
CA PHE A 88 9.18 9.04 1.38
C PHE A 88 8.48 8.17 2.42
N ASP A 89 7.17 7.94 2.25
CA ASP A 89 6.38 7.18 3.22
C ASP A 89 6.84 5.74 3.32
N HIS A 90 7.22 5.12 2.21
CA HIS A 90 7.82 3.78 2.20
C HIS A 90 9.23 3.78 2.82
N GLY A 91 10.04 4.76 2.48
CA GLY A 91 11.39 4.92 3.03
C GLY A 91 11.37 5.10 4.55
N LEU A 92 10.51 5.98 5.06
CA LEU A 92 10.35 6.25 6.48
C LEU A 92 9.78 5.04 7.23
N ASN A 93 8.71 4.42 6.72
CA ASN A 93 8.13 3.24 7.35
C ASN A 93 9.11 2.07 7.41
N ASN A 94 9.91 1.85 6.36
CA ASN A 94 10.97 0.86 6.35
C ASN A 94 12.11 1.20 7.34
N ALA A 95 12.48 2.47 7.45
CA ALA A 95 13.47 2.91 8.43
C ALA A 95 13.00 2.63 9.86
N ILE A 96 11.76 3.02 10.19
CA ILE A 96 11.15 2.75 11.51
C ILE A 96 11.04 1.26 11.79
N LYS A 97 10.62 0.45 10.80
CA LYS A 97 10.57 -1.01 10.94
C LYS A 97 11.94 -1.58 11.28
N ARG A 98 12.99 -1.19 10.54
CA ARG A 98 14.37 -1.64 10.80
C ARG A 98 14.90 -1.21 12.17
N ILE A 99 14.54 -0.01 12.63
CA ILE A 99 14.89 0.45 13.97
C ILE A 99 14.23 -0.45 15.02
N ARG A 100 12.93 -0.73 14.88
CA ARG A 100 12.21 -1.63 15.79
C ARG A 100 12.79 -3.02 15.81
N ASP A 101 13.07 -3.59 14.64
CA ASP A 101 13.70 -4.93 14.54
C ASP A 101 15.03 -5.00 15.27
N VAL A 102 15.83 -3.93 15.23
CA VAL A 102 17.14 -3.86 15.91
C VAL A 102 17.00 -3.57 17.41
N LEU A 103 15.98 -2.81 17.82
CA LEU A 103 15.70 -2.48 19.22
C LEU A 103 14.86 -3.55 19.93
N ASP A 104 14.46 -4.63 19.25
CA ASP A 104 13.46 -5.60 19.73
C ASP A 104 12.18 -4.91 20.21
N ASP A 105 11.70 -3.87 19.47
CA ASP A 105 10.54 -3.07 19.79
C ASP A 105 9.33 -3.47 18.93
N SER A 106 8.12 -3.37 19.48
CA SER A 106 6.89 -3.72 18.79
C SER A 106 6.04 -2.48 18.47
N ALA A 107 5.38 -2.47 17.31
CA ALA A 107 4.44 -1.41 16.96
C ALA A 107 3.16 -1.44 17.81
N ASP A 108 2.76 -2.63 18.27
CA ASP A 108 1.52 -2.85 19.00
C ASP A 108 1.68 -2.60 20.52
N ALA A 109 2.91 -2.76 21.05
CA ALA A 109 3.27 -2.48 22.43
C ALA A 109 4.67 -1.82 22.46
N PRO A 110 4.77 -0.54 22.10
CA PRO A 110 6.05 0.12 21.93
C PRO A 110 6.74 0.40 23.26
N PHE A 111 8.02 0.03 23.36
CA PHE A 111 8.90 0.40 24.48
C PHE A 111 9.74 1.64 24.18
N TYR A 112 10.09 1.84 22.92
CA TYR A 112 11.01 2.90 22.48
C TYR A 112 10.39 3.84 21.47
N ILE A 113 9.65 3.35 20.46
CA ILE A 113 9.10 4.18 19.39
C ILE A 113 7.60 3.99 19.28
N GLU A 114 6.87 5.01 19.71
CA GLU A 114 5.43 5.10 19.55
C GLU A 114 5.09 5.64 18.16
N THR A 115 4.10 5.02 17.49
CA THR A 115 3.51 5.55 16.27
C THR A 115 2.22 6.29 16.61
N LEU A 116 2.14 7.55 16.22
CA LEU A 116 0.88 8.30 16.25
C LEU A 116 0.31 8.28 14.82
N PRO A 117 -0.81 7.55 14.59
CA PRO A 117 -1.38 7.40 13.26
C PRO A 117 -1.62 8.75 12.58
N ARG A 118 -1.17 8.89 11.33
CA ARG A 118 -1.28 10.09 10.49
C ARG A 118 -0.49 11.33 10.97
N LEU A 119 0.10 11.31 12.16
CA LEU A 119 0.83 12.45 12.71
C LEU A 119 2.35 12.27 12.63
N GLY A 120 2.88 11.15 13.10
CA GLY A 120 4.32 10.94 13.13
C GLY A 120 4.76 9.90 14.15
N TYR A 121 5.94 10.11 14.71
CA TYR A 121 6.59 9.20 15.64
C TYR A 121 7.08 9.92 16.89
N ARG A 122 7.17 9.22 18.00
CA ARG A 122 7.67 9.73 19.27
C ARG A 122 8.60 8.70 19.91
N PHE A 123 9.74 9.16 20.42
CA PHE A 123 10.59 8.32 21.24
C PHE A 123 10.11 8.36 22.70
N ILE A 124 9.66 7.22 23.24
CA ILE A 124 9.09 7.11 24.59
C ILE A 124 10.03 6.44 25.61
N GLY A 125 11.19 5.90 25.13
CA GLY A 125 12.18 5.32 26.03
C GLY A 125 12.84 6.36 26.94
N GLN A 126 13.23 5.95 28.14
CA GLN A 126 14.01 6.82 29.04
C GLN A 126 15.42 6.96 28.50
N VAL A 127 15.85 8.21 28.28
CA VAL A 127 17.19 8.56 27.82
C VAL A 127 18.01 9.07 28.99
N ASP A 128 19.15 8.45 29.25
CA ASP A 128 20.07 8.86 30.30
C ASP A 128 20.73 10.19 29.91
N GLY A 129 20.54 11.23 30.72
CA GLY A 129 21.24 12.52 30.59
C GLY A 129 20.43 13.69 30.01
N ILE A 130 19.18 13.51 29.59
CA ILE A 130 18.30 14.60 29.19
C ILE A 130 17.15 14.67 30.18
N GLY A 131 17.22 15.64 31.11
CA GLY A 131 16.19 15.87 32.12
C GLY A 131 14.90 16.35 31.48
N ASN A 132 13.90 15.48 31.37
CA ASN A 132 12.52 15.87 31.09
C ASN A 132 11.85 16.38 32.37
N GLY A 133 11.66 17.70 32.45
CA GLY A 133 10.73 18.27 33.41
C GLY A 133 9.30 17.96 33.01
N ASN A 134 8.70 16.97 33.61
CA ASN A 134 7.35 17.01 34.16
C ASN A 134 6.92 15.63 34.70
N GLY A 135 6.68 15.62 36.01
CA GLY A 135 5.55 14.98 36.61
C GLY A 135 5.69 13.57 37.11
N THR A 136 5.75 13.52 38.42
CA THR A 136 5.40 12.43 39.34
C THR A 136 6.41 11.31 39.50
N ALA A 137 7.29 11.52 40.45
CA ALA A 137 8.09 10.49 41.10
C ALA A 137 7.22 9.52 41.89
N PRO A 138 7.47 8.21 41.87
CA PRO A 138 7.05 7.32 42.95
C PRO A 138 8.08 7.42 44.07
N VAL A 139 7.56 7.73 45.25
CA VAL A 139 8.25 7.84 46.51
C VAL A 139 9.01 6.56 46.84
N ALA A 140 10.31 6.70 47.03
CA ALA A 140 11.17 5.68 47.62
C ALA A 140 10.85 5.58 49.13
N VAL A 141 10.53 4.39 49.62
CA VAL A 141 10.46 4.07 51.02
C VAL A 141 11.79 3.52 51.44
N ALA A 142 12.47 4.29 52.29
CA ALA A 142 13.71 3.90 52.93
C ALA A 142 13.41 3.08 54.23
N GLU A 143 14.36 2.25 54.54
CA GLU A 143 14.60 1.28 55.57
C GLU A 143 14.15 1.59 57.00
N SER A 144 13.91 0.46 57.65
CA SER A 144 13.72 0.15 59.10
C SER A 144 14.51 0.95 60.13
N PRO A 145 14.10 0.93 61.47
CA PRO A 145 14.50 -0.20 62.31
C PRO A 145 13.54 -0.61 63.47
N LEU A 146 13.69 -1.90 63.82
CA LEU A 146 13.64 -2.55 65.16
C LEU A 146 12.50 -2.34 66.17
N VAL A 147 11.74 -3.41 66.35
CA VAL A 147 11.24 -4.20 67.52
C VAL A 147 11.04 -3.50 68.89
N PRO A 148 10.01 -3.81 69.74
CA PRO A 148 9.93 -5.14 70.36
C PRO A 148 8.51 -5.76 70.46
N ALA A 149 8.56 -7.04 70.74
CA ALA A 149 7.48 -7.98 70.98
C ALA A 149 6.63 -7.64 72.22
N VAL A 150 5.31 -7.86 72.11
CA VAL A 150 4.47 -8.26 73.23
C VAL A 150 3.51 -9.37 72.83
N THR A 151 3.53 -10.38 73.64
CA THR A 151 2.86 -11.67 73.63
C THR A 151 1.41 -11.58 74.04
N LEU A 152 0.66 -12.66 73.69
CA LEU A 152 -0.65 -13.11 74.22
C LEU A 152 -1.86 -12.62 73.45
N GLU A 153 -2.82 -13.42 73.03
CA GLU A 153 -3.44 -14.60 73.62
C GLU A 153 -4.27 -15.33 72.55
N SER A 154 -4.26 -16.64 72.62
CA SER A 154 -5.02 -17.57 71.82
C SER A 154 -6.49 -17.59 72.12
N LYS A 155 -7.37 -17.64 71.09
CA LYS A 155 -8.61 -18.44 71.19
C LYS A 155 -9.01 -18.99 69.80
N PRO A 156 -9.42 -20.26 69.74
CA PRO A 156 -9.65 -20.95 68.50
C PRO A 156 -11.14 -20.97 68.12
N LEU A 157 -11.38 -21.41 66.88
CA LEU A 157 -12.61 -21.94 66.27
C LEU A 157 -13.20 -21.03 65.15
N GLU A 158 -13.10 -21.50 63.92
CA GLU A 158 -14.11 -22.34 63.29
C GLU A 158 -13.74 -22.60 61.83
N GLY A 159 -14.03 -23.79 61.37
CA GLY A 159 -14.05 -24.49 60.13
C GLY A 159 -13.64 -23.87 58.78
N PRO A 160 -13.06 -24.68 57.85
CA PRO A 160 -12.65 -24.18 56.54
C PRO A 160 -13.87 -23.99 55.65
N ALA A 161 -14.17 -22.75 55.30
CA ALA A 161 -15.03 -22.47 54.19
C ALA A 161 -14.33 -22.96 52.92
N ARG A 162 -14.84 -24.03 52.34
CA ARG A 162 -14.44 -24.56 51.05
C ARG A 162 -14.79 -23.52 49.99
N PHE A 163 -13.85 -22.65 49.66
CA PHE A 163 -13.92 -21.83 48.44
C PHE A 163 -13.88 -22.75 47.25
N PRO A 164 -14.84 -22.71 46.33
CA PRO A 164 -14.83 -23.54 45.14
C PRO A 164 -13.80 -23.03 44.15
N TRP A 165 -12.61 -23.57 44.21
CA TRP A 165 -11.52 -23.29 43.26
C TRP A 165 -11.91 -23.61 41.81
N ILE A 166 -12.98 -24.37 41.58
CA ILE A 166 -13.49 -24.76 40.24
C ILE A 166 -14.03 -23.55 39.46
N SER A 167 -14.58 -22.51 40.13
CA SER A 167 -15.12 -21.33 39.47
C SER A 167 -14.05 -20.36 38.93
N ILE A 168 -12.84 -20.36 39.50
CA ILE A 168 -11.74 -19.49 39.04
C ILE A 168 -11.13 -20.04 37.72
N TRP A 169 -11.02 -21.36 37.59
CA TRP A 169 -10.50 -21.98 36.38
C TRP A 169 -11.46 -21.89 35.19
N ALA A 170 -12.76 -21.89 35.40
CA ALA A 170 -13.75 -21.70 34.34
C ALA A 170 -13.71 -20.27 33.77
N GLY A 171 -13.49 -19.25 34.62
CA GLY A 171 -13.37 -17.86 34.20
C GLY A 171 -12.09 -17.59 33.38
N THR A 172 -10.97 -18.22 33.77
CA THR A 172 -9.70 -18.05 33.03
C THR A 172 -9.72 -18.75 31.67
N ILE A 173 -10.37 -19.90 31.54
CA ILE A 173 -10.51 -20.61 30.25
C ILE A 173 -11.40 -19.82 29.27
N VAL A 174 -12.48 -19.22 29.74
CA VAL A 174 -13.34 -18.36 28.90
C VAL A 174 -12.62 -17.07 28.48
N LEU A 175 -11.88 -16.43 29.40
CA LEU A 175 -11.10 -15.22 29.07
C LEU A 175 -9.94 -15.51 28.12
N THR A 176 -9.22 -16.61 28.29
CA THR A 176 -8.16 -17.02 27.35
C THR A 176 -8.75 -17.47 26.02
N GLY A 177 -9.89 -18.14 25.99
CA GLY A 177 -10.61 -18.48 24.75
C GLY A 177 -11.08 -17.25 23.98
N LEU A 178 -11.60 -16.22 24.67
CA LEU A 178 -11.99 -14.94 24.07
C LEU A 178 -10.76 -14.12 23.62
N ALA A 179 -9.67 -14.14 24.38
CA ALA A 179 -8.43 -13.48 24.00
C ALA A 179 -7.76 -14.15 22.80
N VAL A 180 -7.72 -15.48 22.73
CA VAL A 180 -7.18 -16.24 21.60
C VAL A 180 -8.07 -16.11 20.36
N SER A 181 -9.41 -16.15 20.51
CA SER A 181 -10.32 -15.94 19.38
C SER A 181 -10.32 -14.48 18.91
N GLY A 182 -10.22 -13.52 19.82
CA GLY A 182 -10.02 -12.10 19.51
C GLY A 182 -8.68 -11.85 18.80
N TRP A 183 -7.61 -12.45 19.31
CA TRP A 183 -6.28 -12.37 18.68
C TRP A 183 -6.25 -13.07 17.32
N TRP A 184 -6.88 -14.22 17.16
CA TRP A 184 -6.99 -14.91 15.86
C TRP A 184 -7.86 -14.15 14.87
N PHE A 185 -8.93 -13.50 15.32
CA PHE A 185 -9.78 -12.62 14.49
C PHE A 185 -9.07 -11.31 14.12
N PHE A 186 -8.28 -10.72 15.04
CA PHE A 186 -7.48 -9.50 14.79
C PHE A 186 -6.19 -9.79 14.01
N SER A 187 -5.63 -10.99 14.10
CA SER A 187 -4.43 -11.41 13.37
C SER A 187 -4.68 -11.71 11.90
N ARG A 188 -5.93 -11.75 11.46
CA ARG A 188 -6.27 -11.71 10.04
C ARG A 188 -6.06 -10.29 9.48
N LYS A 189 -4.83 -9.78 9.58
CA LYS A 189 -4.42 -8.61 8.79
C LYS A 189 -4.58 -9.03 7.34
N THR A 190 -5.53 -8.40 6.65
CA THR A 190 -5.55 -8.41 5.19
C THR A 190 -4.18 -7.90 4.76
N HIS A 191 -3.31 -8.80 4.29
CA HIS A 191 -2.04 -8.38 3.71
C HIS A 191 -2.39 -7.51 2.51
N ALA A 192 -2.14 -6.22 2.61
CA ALA A 192 -2.12 -5.34 1.46
C ALA A 192 -1.14 -5.94 0.44
N LEU A 193 -1.46 -5.80 -0.85
CA LEU A 193 -0.56 -6.21 -1.92
C LEU A 193 0.74 -5.40 -1.82
N THR A 194 1.81 -5.93 -2.39
CA THR A 194 3.10 -5.24 -2.53
C THR A 194 3.31 -4.86 -4.00
N GLU A 195 4.18 -3.89 -4.28
CA GLU A 195 4.51 -3.44 -5.64
C GLU A 195 5.04 -4.54 -6.59
N ARG A 196 5.37 -5.70 -6.05
CA ARG A 196 5.86 -6.86 -6.82
C ARG A 196 4.77 -7.88 -7.09
N ASP A 197 3.62 -7.70 -6.49
CA ASP A 197 2.54 -8.66 -6.59
C ASP A 197 1.79 -8.46 -7.91
N THR A 198 1.68 -9.52 -8.68
CA THR A 198 0.91 -9.54 -9.93
C THR A 198 -0.56 -9.82 -9.62
N VAL A 199 -1.44 -9.16 -10.37
CA VAL A 199 -2.89 -9.27 -10.24
C VAL A 199 -3.50 -9.73 -11.55
N VAL A 200 -4.39 -10.71 -11.51
CA VAL A 200 -5.15 -11.18 -12.67
C VAL A 200 -6.47 -10.45 -12.74
N LEU A 201 -6.79 -9.87 -13.89
CA LEU A 201 -8.08 -9.24 -14.12
C LEU A 201 -9.04 -10.23 -14.79
N ALA A 202 -10.13 -10.58 -14.08
CA ALA A 202 -11.20 -11.43 -14.61
C ALA A 202 -12.13 -10.64 -15.56
N ASP A 203 -12.90 -11.35 -16.36
CA ASP A 203 -13.98 -10.76 -17.13
C ASP A 203 -15.10 -10.29 -16.22
N PHE A 204 -15.81 -9.23 -16.65
CA PHE A 204 -16.95 -8.73 -15.91
C PHE A 204 -18.14 -9.68 -16.00
N THR A 205 -18.77 -9.94 -14.87
CA THR A 205 -20.07 -10.59 -14.81
C THR A 205 -21.14 -9.55 -15.14
N ASN A 206 -21.69 -9.62 -16.36
CA ASN A 206 -22.73 -8.70 -16.82
C ASN A 206 -24.12 -9.32 -16.58
N THR A 207 -24.91 -8.70 -15.71
CA THR A 207 -26.31 -9.09 -15.43
C THR A 207 -27.32 -8.05 -15.89
N THR A 208 -26.88 -7.05 -16.68
CA THR A 208 -27.76 -5.98 -17.18
C THR A 208 -28.59 -6.42 -18.39
N GLY A 209 -28.13 -7.44 -19.12
CA GLY A 209 -28.69 -7.86 -20.40
C GLY A 209 -28.27 -7.00 -21.60
N ASP A 210 -27.53 -5.90 -21.40
CA ASP A 210 -26.97 -5.08 -22.48
C ASP A 210 -25.55 -5.59 -22.83
N PRO A 211 -25.35 -6.14 -24.06
CA PRO A 211 -24.07 -6.70 -24.46
C PRO A 211 -22.94 -5.65 -24.66
N ILE A 212 -23.25 -4.36 -24.54
CA ILE A 212 -22.24 -3.30 -24.66
C ILE A 212 -21.19 -3.39 -23.54
N PHE A 213 -21.59 -3.91 -22.38
CA PHE A 213 -20.69 -4.04 -21.23
C PHE A 213 -19.78 -5.27 -21.31
N ASP A 214 -20.06 -6.21 -22.24
CA ASP A 214 -19.27 -7.43 -22.39
C ASP A 214 -17.88 -7.09 -22.96
N GLY A 215 -16.82 -7.40 -22.25
CA GLY A 215 -15.42 -7.08 -22.59
C GLY A 215 -15.05 -5.60 -22.46
N THR A 216 -16.01 -4.68 -22.69
CA THR A 216 -15.77 -3.23 -22.65
C THR A 216 -15.31 -2.74 -21.29
N LEU A 217 -16.01 -3.17 -20.21
CA LEU A 217 -15.64 -2.77 -18.86
C LEU A 217 -14.30 -3.37 -18.41
N ARG A 218 -13.96 -4.59 -18.84
CA ARG A 218 -12.66 -5.18 -18.59
C ARG A 218 -11.56 -4.34 -19.25
N LYS A 219 -11.72 -3.96 -20.52
CA LYS A 219 -10.75 -3.11 -21.24
C LYS A 219 -10.59 -1.74 -20.59
N GLY A 220 -11.70 -1.07 -20.24
CA GLY A 220 -11.66 0.20 -19.51
C GLY A 220 -10.98 0.08 -18.16
N LEU A 221 -11.25 -0.99 -17.41
CA LEU A 221 -10.60 -1.24 -16.12
C LEU A 221 -9.10 -1.52 -16.27
N THR A 222 -8.68 -2.25 -17.31
CA THR A 222 -7.26 -2.46 -17.64
C THR A 222 -6.56 -1.12 -17.83
N ILE A 223 -7.08 -0.23 -18.67
CA ILE A 223 -6.52 1.11 -18.93
C ILE A 223 -6.42 1.92 -17.62
N GLN A 224 -7.47 1.90 -16.78
CA GLN A 224 -7.47 2.64 -15.52
C GLN A 224 -6.46 2.09 -14.49
N LEU A 225 -6.33 0.76 -14.41
CA LEU A 225 -5.42 0.13 -13.45
C LEU A 225 -3.96 0.21 -13.91
N GLU A 226 -3.69 0.21 -15.22
CA GLU A 226 -2.34 0.36 -15.78
C GLU A 226 -1.74 1.74 -15.53
N GLN A 227 -2.54 2.76 -15.19
CA GLN A 227 -2.03 4.04 -14.73
C GLN A 227 -1.32 3.94 -13.37
N SER A 228 -1.62 2.90 -12.58
CA SER A 228 -1.02 2.68 -11.27
C SER A 228 0.42 2.17 -11.40
N PRO A 229 1.41 2.85 -10.82
CA PRO A 229 2.76 2.28 -10.72
C PRO A 229 2.87 1.17 -9.67
N TYR A 230 1.83 1.02 -8.84
CA TYR A 230 1.77 0.08 -7.72
C TYR A 230 1.24 -1.30 -8.13
N LEU A 231 0.29 -1.35 -9.09
CA LEU A 231 -0.34 -2.59 -9.53
C LEU A 231 0.36 -3.12 -10.78
N ASN A 232 0.71 -4.40 -10.74
CA ASN A 232 1.24 -5.12 -11.89
C ASN A 232 0.16 -6.08 -12.42
N LEU A 233 -0.42 -5.79 -13.59
CA LEU A 233 -1.41 -6.66 -14.21
C LEU A 233 -0.73 -7.78 -14.99
N LEU A 234 -1.28 -8.99 -14.89
CA LEU A 234 -0.88 -10.10 -15.74
C LEU A 234 -1.28 -9.79 -17.20
N SER A 235 -0.32 -9.87 -18.12
CA SER A 235 -0.57 -9.55 -19.53
C SER A 235 -1.55 -10.54 -20.17
N ASP A 236 -2.29 -10.08 -21.20
CA ASP A 236 -3.22 -10.93 -21.95
C ASP A 236 -2.48 -12.10 -22.63
N GLU A 237 -1.22 -11.92 -23.07
CA GLU A 237 -0.38 -12.97 -23.61
C GLU A 237 -0.10 -14.08 -22.59
N GLN A 238 0.33 -13.70 -21.38
CA GLN A 238 0.57 -14.67 -20.28
C GLN A 238 -0.72 -15.38 -19.86
N ILE A 239 -1.86 -14.70 -19.93
CA ILE A 239 -3.18 -15.30 -19.66
C ILE A 239 -3.48 -16.36 -20.74
N GLN A 240 -3.30 -16.03 -22.03
CA GLN A 240 -3.56 -16.95 -23.13
C GLN A 240 -2.64 -18.18 -23.09
N ASP A 241 -1.34 -17.99 -22.81
CA ASP A 241 -0.39 -19.08 -22.60
C ASP A 241 -0.82 -20.01 -21.47
N THR A 242 -1.29 -19.42 -20.37
CA THR A 242 -1.78 -20.19 -19.23
C THR A 242 -3.07 -20.93 -19.56
N LEU A 243 -4.02 -20.31 -20.28
CA LEU A 243 -5.24 -20.96 -20.75
C LEU A 243 -4.92 -22.14 -21.68
N HIS A 244 -3.95 -21.99 -22.57
CA HIS A 244 -3.50 -23.07 -23.43
C HIS A 244 -2.95 -24.26 -22.60
N LEU A 245 -2.15 -24.00 -21.55
CA LEU A 245 -1.68 -25.02 -20.61
C LEU A 245 -2.80 -25.68 -19.79
N MET A 246 -3.94 -25.00 -19.68
CA MET A 246 -5.16 -25.51 -19.00
C MET A 246 -6.09 -26.25 -19.99
N GLU A 247 -5.68 -26.44 -21.22
CA GLU A 247 -6.50 -27.03 -22.30
C GLU A 247 -7.81 -26.26 -22.54
N GLN A 248 -7.79 -24.93 -22.23
CA GLN A 248 -8.90 -24.02 -22.49
C GLN A 248 -8.71 -23.32 -23.84
N PRO A 249 -9.80 -22.92 -24.50
CA PRO A 249 -9.69 -22.07 -25.69
C PRO A 249 -8.97 -20.75 -25.34
N PRO A 250 -8.16 -20.17 -26.24
CA PRO A 250 -7.44 -18.91 -25.96
C PRO A 250 -8.37 -17.70 -25.75
N ASP A 251 -9.62 -17.80 -26.22
CA ASP A 251 -10.70 -16.83 -26.05
C ASP A 251 -11.69 -17.20 -24.92
N ALA A 252 -11.32 -18.17 -24.07
CA ALA A 252 -12.14 -18.58 -22.93
C ALA A 252 -12.39 -17.38 -21.99
N LYS A 253 -13.66 -17.16 -21.64
CA LYS A 253 -14.01 -16.12 -20.67
C LYS A 253 -13.34 -16.41 -19.33
N LEU A 254 -12.63 -15.39 -18.81
CA LEU A 254 -12.01 -15.44 -17.50
C LEU A 254 -13.07 -15.30 -16.39
N THR A 255 -13.89 -16.34 -16.25
CA THR A 255 -14.83 -16.42 -15.13
C THR A 255 -14.08 -16.38 -13.79
N PRO A 256 -14.73 -16.09 -12.65
CA PRO A 256 -14.08 -16.14 -11.33
C PRO A 256 -13.35 -17.45 -11.03
N LEU A 257 -13.85 -18.57 -11.56
CA LEU A 257 -13.22 -19.88 -11.39
C LEU A 257 -11.94 -19.99 -12.22
N ILE A 258 -12.01 -19.65 -13.52
CA ILE A 258 -10.88 -19.74 -14.45
C ILE A 258 -9.81 -18.70 -14.06
N SER A 259 -10.21 -17.47 -13.75
CA SER A 259 -9.25 -16.42 -13.34
C SER A 259 -8.49 -16.80 -12.08
N ARG A 260 -9.14 -17.50 -11.14
CA ARG A 260 -8.49 -18.00 -9.93
C ARG A 260 -7.48 -19.11 -10.24
N GLU A 261 -7.81 -20.02 -11.15
CA GLU A 261 -6.87 -21.09 -11.56
C GLU A 261 -5.67 -20.49 -12.32
N VAL A 262 -5.89 -19.54 -13.24
CA VAL A 262 -4.82 -18.78 -13.90
C VAL A 262 -3.94 -18.11 -12.85
N CYS A 263 -4.56 -17.43 -11.87
CA CYS A 263 -3.88 -16.74 -10.79
C CYS A 263 -2.97 -17.68 -9.97
N GLN A 264 -3.43 -18.88 -9.65
CA GLN A 264 -2.65 -19.89 -8.93
C GLN A 264 -1.46 -20.41 -9.75
N ARG A 265 -1.67 -20.67 -11.04
CA ARG A 265 -0.62 -21.19 -11.95
C ARG A 265 0.46 -20.15 -12.22
N THR A 266 0.09 -18.88 -12.31
CA THR A 266 1.04 -17.76 -12.54
C THR A 266 1.67 -17.24 -11.25
N SER A 267 1.32 -17.82 -10.10
CA SER A 267 1.76 -17.35 -8.77
C SER A 267 1.40 -15.88 -8.50
N SER A 268 0.31 -15.42 -9.11
CA SER A 268 -0.23 -14.08 -8.86
C SER A 268 -0.83 -13.98 -7.45
N ALA A 269 -0.85 -12.79 -6.87
CA ALA A 269 -1.29 -12.62 -5.48
C ALA A 269 -2.82 -12.53 -5.34
N ALA A 270 -3.48 -11.89 -6.32
CA ALA A 270 -4.91 -11.64 -6.30
C ALA A 270 -5.53 -11.71 -7.69
N ALA A 271 -6.83 -12.05 -7.72
CA ALA A 271 -7.68 -11.85 -8.88
C ALA A 271 -8.68 -10.72 -8.60
N LEU A 272 -8.84 -9.82 -9.58
CA LEU A 272 -9.85 -8.77 -9.58
C LEU A 272 -11.06 -9.26 -10.36
N GLU A 273 -12.19 -9.36 -9.67
CA GLU A 273 -13.48 -9.78 -10.23
C GLU A 273 -14.39 -8.56 -10.35
N GLY A 274 -14.85 -8.28 -11.55
CA GLY A 274 -15.80 -7.21 -11.83
C GLY A 274 -17.21 -7.72 -12.05
N SER A 275 -18.21 -6.95 -11.64
CA SER A 275 -19.61 -7.20 -12.00
C SER A 275 -20.36 -5.89 -12.25
N ILE A 276 -21.33 -5.96 -13.16
CA ILE A 276 -22.29 -4.89 -13.39
C ILE A 276 -23.71 -5.44 -13.35
N ALA A 277 -24.57 -4.74 -12.63
CA ALA A 277 -26.00 -5.06 -12.52
C ALA A 277 -26.85 -3.83 -12.77
N GLN A 278 -28.02 -4.00 -13.38
CA GLN A 278 -28.98 -2.93 -13.56
C GLN A 278 -29.97 -2.89 -12.39
N MET A 279 -30.18 -1.70 -11.83
CA MET A 279 -31.12 -1.43 -10.76
C MET A 279 -32.09 -0.31 -11.17
N GLY A 280 -33.16 -0.66 -11.84
CA GLY A 280 -34.08 0.32 -12.47
C GLY A 280 -33.39 1.04 -13.62
N THR A 281 -33.21 2.36 -13.52
CA THR A 281 -32.47 3.17 -14.52
C THR A 281 -30.97 3.29 -14.21
N ARG A 282 -30.52 2.83 -13.05
CA ARG A 282 -29.14 2.94 -12.58
C ARG A 282 -28.40 1.63 -12.79
N TYR A 283 -27.07 1.74 -12.80
CA TYR A 283 -26.18 0.60 -12.85
C TYR A 283 -25.32 0.55 -11.59
N LEU A 284 -25.16 -0.64 -11.02
CA LEU A 284 -24.25 -0.90 -9.91
C LEU A 284 -23.03 -1.63 -10.44
N LEU A 285 -21.86 -1.02 -10.28
CA LEU A 285 -20.58 -1.63 -10.59
C LEU A 285 -19.92 -2.06 -9.28
N THR A 286 -19.44 -3.29 -9.25
CA THR A 286 -18.74 -3.86 -8.10
C THR A 286 -17.41 -4.43 -8.56
N LEU A 287 -16.32 -4.10 -7.85
CA LEU A 287 -15.01 -4.75 -7.98
C LEU A 287 -14.65 -5.46 -6.68
N ARG A 288 -14.15 -6.67 -6.80
CA ARG A 288 -13.70 -7.50 -5.68
C ARG A 288 -12.29 -8.00 -5.97
N ALA A 289 -11.38 -7.79 -5.03
CA ALA A 289 -10.07 -8.42 -5.04
C ALA A 289 -10.11 -9.65 -4.16
N VAL A 290 -9.82 -10.80 -4.71
CA VAL A 290 -9.80 -12.09 -4.01
C VAL A 290 -8.40 -12.68 -4.05
N ARG A 291 -7.97 -13.28 -2.94
CA ARG A 291 -6.67 -13.95 -2.86
C ARG A 291 -6.67 -15.23 -3.68
N CYS A 292 -5.65 -15.45 -4.49
CA CYS A 292 -5.56 -16.64 -5.35
C CYS A 292 -5.44 -17.94 -4.55
N ALA A 293 -4.69 -17.92 -3.44
CA ALA A 293 -4.40 -19.11 -2.65
C ALA A 293 -5.64 -19.76 -2.04
N ASP A 294 -6.55 -18.97 -1.46
CA ASP A 294 -7.70 -19.45 -0.69
C ASP A 294 -9.06 -18.87 -1.11
N GLY A 295 -9.06 -17.89 -2.04
CA GLY A 295 -10.28 -17.19 -2.49
C GLY A 295 -10.87 -16.25 -1.45
N SER A 296 -10.13 -15.92 -0.38
CA SER A 296 -10.56 -14.95 0.61
C SER A 296 -10.66 -13.54 0.01
N LEU A 297 -11.68 -12.80 0.41
CA LEU A 297 -11.85 -11.41 -0.01
C LEU A 297 -10.74 -10.54 0.63
N ILE A 298 -9.97 -9.85 -0.21
CA ILE A 298 -8.96 -8.86 0.22
C ILE A 298 -9.63 -7.50 0.36
N ALA A 299 -10.32 -7.06 -0.69
CA ALA A 299 -10.97 -5.76 -0.76
C ALA A 299 -12.20 -5.80 -1.69
N SER A 300 -13.14 -4.89 -1.50
CA SER A 300 -14.24 -4.65 -2.43
C SER A 300 -14.56 -3.18 -2.54
N SER A 301 -15.03 -2.76 -3.71
CA SER A 301 -15.49 -1.39 -3.98
C SER A 301 -16.74 -1.44 -4.85
N GLU A 302 -17.68 -0.54 -4.57
CA GLU A 302 -18.94 -0.44 -5.28
C GLU A 302 -19.23 1.02 -5.62
N GLN A 303 -19.72 1.26 -6.83
CA GLN A 303 -20.17 2.57 -7.28
C GLN A 303 -21.43 2.44 -8.13
N GLN A 304 -22.27 3.46 -8.08
CA GLN A 304 -23.48 3.54 -8.88
C GLN A 304 -23.31 4.53 -10.03
N ALA A 305 -23.66 4.11 -11.25
CA ALA A 305 -23.82 5.00 -12.38
C ALA A 305 -25.29 5.39 -12.51
N ALA A 306 -25.56 6.68 -12.79
CA ALA A 306 -26.90 7.19 -12.95
C ALA A 306 -27.62 6.59 -14.17
N ASP A 307 -26.85 6.35 -15.21
CA ASP A 307 -27.25 5.79 -16.50
C ASP A 307 -26.04 5.11 -17.17
N LYS A 308 -26.21 4.71 -18.43
CA LYS A 308 -25.20 4.04 -19.24
C LYS A 308 -23.98 4.92 -19.55
N ASP A 309 -24.23 6.20 -19.80
CA ASP A 309 -23.17 7.15 -20.19
C ASP A 309 -22.21 7.46 -19.03
N HIS A 310 -22.69 7.32 -17.79
CA HIS A 310 -21.90 7.50 -16.59
C HIS A 310 -21.22 6.19 -16.09
N ALA A 311 -21.33 5.09 -16.84
CA ALA A 311 -20.76 3.80 -16.44
C ALA A 311 -19.23 3.84 -16.38
N LEU A 312 -18.56 4.55 -17.30
CA LEU A 312 -17.12 4.70 -17.32
C LEU A 312 -16.59 5.54 -16.14
N ASP A 313 -17.30 6.60 -15.77
CA ASP A 313 -16.99 7.39 -14.57
C ASP A 313 -17.09 6.55 -13.30
N ALA A 314 -18.16 5.75 -13.19
CA ALA A 314 -18.35 4.87 -12.05
C ALA A 314 -17.25 3.79 -11.99
N LEU A 315 -16.86 3.25 -13.16
CA LEU A 315 -15.77 2.28 -13.27
C LEU A 315 -14.43 2.88 -12.79
N GLY A 316 -14.06 4.09 -13.24
CA GLY A 316 -12.87 4.80 -12.83
C GLY A 316 -12.85 5.01 -11.30
N LYS A 317 -13.94 5.53 -10.72
CA LYS A 317 -14.07 5.72 -9.27
C LYS A 317 -13.95 4.41 -8.49
N THR A 318 -14.51 3.31 -9.04
CA THR A 318 -14.42 2.00 -8.40
C THR A 318 -12.98 1.48 -8.42
N ALA A 319 -12.27 1.70 -9.53
CA ALA A 319 -10.85 1.34 -9.70
C ALA A 319 -9.95 2.12 -8.73
N SER A 320 -10.12 3.44 -8.64
CA SER A 320 -9.35 4.28 -7.72
C SER A 320 -9.57 3.87 -6.27
N ALA A 321 -10.81 3.58 -5.90
CA ALA A 321 -11.14 3.13 -4.54
C ALA A 321 -10.55 1.74 -4.23
N ILE A 322 -10.52 0.80 -5.19
CA ILE A 322 -9.92 -0.54 -4.98
C ILE A 322 -8.40 -0.44 -4.88
N ARG A 323 -7.73 0.42 -5.68
CA ARG A 323 -6.28 0.70 -5.61
C ARG A 323 -5.87 1.08 -4.18
N GLY A 324 -6.57 2.06 -3.57
CA GLY A 324 -6.31 2.48 -2.19
C GLY A 324 -6.54 1.36 -1.16
N LYS A 325 -7.56 0.52 -1.34
CA LYS A 325 -7.82 -0.62 -0.45
C LYS A 325 -6.80 -1.75 -0.60
N LEU A 326 -6.16 -1.86 -1.75
CA LEU A 326 -5.09 -2.83 -2.01
C LEU A 326 -3.73 -2.36 -1.50
N GLY A 327 -3.61 -1.10 -1.06
CA GLY A 327 -2.40 -0.58 -0.40
C GLY A 327 -1.68 0.53 -1.15
N GLU A 328 -2.18 0.96 -2.31
CA GLU A 328 -1.61 2.11 -3.00
C GLU A 328 -1.81 3.40 -2.19
N SER A 329 -0.79 4.25 -2.14
CA SER A 329 -0.84 5.49 -1.40
C SER A 329 -1.78 6.51 -2.04
N LEU A 330 -2.42 7.37 -1.23
CA LEU A 330 -3.28 8.43 -1.75
C LEU A 330 -2.54 9.39 -2.68
N ASN A 331 -1.27 9.67 -2.39
CA ASN A 331 -0.44 10.54 -3.23
C ASN A 331 -0.19 9.92 -4.61
N SER A 332 0.06 8.59 -4.66
CA SER A 332 0.19 7.87 -5.93
C SER A 332 -1.10 7.94 -6.74
N ILE A 333 -2.23 7.66 -6.09
CA ILE A 333 -3.54 7.72 -6.74
C ILE A 333 -3.80 9.14 -7.26
N GLN A 334 -3.59 10.19 -6.46
CA GLN A 334 -3.80 11.57 -6.89
C GLN A 334 -2.93 11.97 -8.07
N LYS A 335 -1.70 11.46 -8.14
CA LYS A 335 -0.76 11.78 -9.22
C LYS A 335 -1.05 11.01 -10.52
N TYR A 336 -1.48 9.74 -10.40
CA TYR A 336 -1.58 8.82 -11.53
C TYR A 336 -3.01 8.30 -11.74
N ASP A 337 -4.03 9.09 -11.41
CA ASP A 337 -5.43 8.72 -11.55
C ASP A 337 -6.17 9.72 -12.45
N THR A 338 -5.77 9.75 -13.73
CA THR A 338 -6.54 10.47 -14.74
C THR A 338 -7.91 9.81 -14.87
N PRO A 339 -9.02 10.56 -14.80
CA PRO A 339 -10.36 10.00 -14.98
C PRO A 339 -10.45 9.20 -16.28
N LEU A 340 -11.07 8.03 -16.25
CA LEU A 340 -11.11 7.12 -17.40
C LEU A 340 -11.63 7.78 -18.70
N PRO A 341 -12.67 8.65 -18.69
CA PRO A 341 -13.07 9.36 -19.89
C PRO A 341 -12.03 10.33 -20.47
N GLU A 342 -11.11 10.84 -19.63
CA GLU A 342 -10.02 11.73 -20.05
C GLU A 342 -8.78 10.95 -20.45
N ALA A 343 -8.58 9.77 -19.85
CA ALA A 343 -7.43 8.89 -20.13
C ALA A 343 -7.60 8.08 -21.42
N THR A 344 -8.82 7.96 -21.96
CA THR A 344 -9.09 7.13 -23.13
C THR A 344 -10.23 7.72 -23.97
N THR A 345 -11.47 7.41 -23.69
CA THR A 345 -12.66 7.91 -24.38
C THR A 345 -13.84 8.02 -23.42
N SER A 346 -14.67 9.06 -23.60
CA SER A 346 -15.95 9.16 -22.90
C SER A 346 -17.06 8.33 -23.56
N SER A 347 -16.84 7.81 -24.77
CA SER A 347 -17.81 7.01 -25.53
C SER A 347 -17.69 5.54 -25.19
N LEU A 348 -18.71 4.99 -24.52
CA LEU A 348 -18.80 3.55 -24.24
C LEU A 348 -18.84 2.71 -25.53
N ASP A 349 -19.47 3.23 -26.60
CA ASP A 349 -19.53 2.57 -27.91
C ASP A 349 -18.15 2.55 -28.59
N ALA A 350 -17.36 3.65 -28.49
CA ALA A 350 -16.00 3.69 -28.99
C ALA A 350 -15.09 2.71 -28.24
N LEU A 351 -15.19 2.68 -26.91
CA LEU A 351 -14.44 1.73 -26.09
C LEU A 351 -14.82 0.27 -26.37
N ARG A 352 -16.11 0.01 -26.66
CA ARG A 352 -16.56 -1.31 -27.10
C ARG A 352 -15.93 -1.70 -28.43
N ALA A 353 -16.01 -0.83 -29.42
CA ALA A 353 -15.36 -1.09 -30.71
C ALA A 353 -13.87 -1.38 -30.52
N PHE A 354 -13.19 -0.59 -29.70
CA PHE A 354 -11.80 -0.80 -29.35
C PHE A 354 -11.56 -2.14 -28.60
N SER A 355 -12.43 -2.54 -27.69
CA SER A 355 -12.30 -3.83 -26.98
C SER A 355 -12.44 -5.05 -27.90
N LEU A 356 -13.15 -4.91 -29.01
CA LEU A 356 -13.33 -5.96 -30.02
C LEU A 356 -12.19 -6.02 -31.04
N SER A 357 -11.27 -5.07 -31.02
CA SER A 357 -10.15 -5.01 -31.97
C SER A 357 -9.00 -5.98 -31.66
N VAL A 358 -8.96 -6.53 -30.46
CA VAL A 358 -7.93 -7.52 -30.07
C VAL A 358 -8.33 -8.87 -30.67
N PRO A 359 -7.66 -9.33 -31.76
CA PRO A 359 -8.02 -10.60 -32.38
C PRO A 359 -7.58 -11.77 -31.50
N PRO A 360 -8.30 -12.90 -31.54
CA PRO A 360 -7.75 -14.17 -31.08
C PRO A 360 -6.44 -14.49 -31.80
N LEU A 361 -5.50 -15.17 -31.13
CA LEU A 361 -4.15 -15.49 -31.65
C LEU A 361 -4.09 -16.14 -33.04
N ASN A 362 -5.19 -16.74 -33.46
CA ASN A 362 -5.31 -17.45 -34.75
C ASN A 362 -5.89 -16.60 -35.90
N LEU A 363 -6.29 -15.35 -35.60
CA LEU A 363 -6.78 -14.41 -36.61
C LEU A 363 -5.69 -13.34 -36.85
N GLY A 364 -5.44 -13.01 -38.10
CA GLY A 364 -4.44 -11.98 -38.47
C GLY A 364 -4.78 -10.60 -37.89
N VAL A 365 -3.77 -9.75 -37.77
CA VAL A 365 -3.86 -8.37 -37.24
C VAL A 365 -4.93 -7.53 -37.99
N ASP A 366 -5.13 -7.79 -39.26
CA ASP A 366 -6.11 -7.19 -40.16
C ASP A 366 -7.58 -7.42 -39.70
N SER A 367 -7.85 -8.49 -38.93
CA SER A 367 -9.20 -8.75 -38.40
C SER A 367 -9.65 -7.70 -37.37
N GLY A 368 -8.74 -7.03 -36.69
CA GLY A 368 -9.00 -5.96 -35.74
C GLY A 368 -9.24 -4.58 -36.38
N LEU A 369 -8.73 -4.35 -37.58
CA LEU A 369 -8.77 -3.06 -38.28
C LEU A 369 -10.18 -2.45 -38.39
N PRO A 370 -11.24 -3.21 -38.78
CA PRO A 370 -12.59 -2.63 -38.87
C PRO A 370 -13.09 -2.08 -37.55
N PHE A 371 -12.76 -2.74 -36.44
CA PHE A 371 -13.17 -2.32 -35.11
C PHE A 371 -12.39 -1.08 -34.63
N LEU A 372 -11.08 -1.00 -34.91
CA LEU A 372 -10.27 0.18 -34.62
C LEU A 372 -10.75 1.41 -35.42
N LYS A 373 -11.03 1.22 -36.72
CA LYS A 373 -11.63 2.27 -37.57
C LYS A 373 -12.96 2.73 -36.96
N ARG A 374 -13.81 1.79 -36.54
CA ARG A 374 -15.09 2.12 -35.92
C ARG A 374 -14.91 2.88 -34.61
N ALA A 375 -13.89 2.54 -33.79
CA ALA A 375 -13.62 3.25 -32.57
C ALA A 375 -13.28 4.73 -32.82
N VAL A 376 -12.42 5.04 -33.80
CA VAL A 376 -12.05 6.43 -34.12
C VAL A 376 -13.12 7.19 -34.90
N GLU A 377 -14.04 6.50 -35.55
CA GLU A 377 -15.25 7.11 -36.13
C GLU A 377 -16.23 7.56 -35.03
N LEU A 378 -16.38 6.75 -33.98
CA LEU A 378 -17.26 7.05 -32.84
C LEU A 378 -16.69 8.12 -31.92
N ASP A 379 -15.36 8.12 -31.77
CA ASP A 379 -14.64 9.16 -31.04
C ASP A 379 -13.36 9.55 -31.79
N PRO A 380 -13.35 10.68 -32.53
CA PRO A 380 -12.17 11.14 -33.27
C PRO A 380 -11.00 11.60 -32.39
N HIS A 381 -11.19 11.68 -31.07
CA HIS A 381 -10.14 12.06 -30.12
C HIS A 381 -9.54 10.86 -29.38
N PHE A 382 -9.91 9.66 -29.73
CA PHE A 382 -9.46 8.43 -29.08
C PHE A 382 -8.00 8.10 -29.43
N ALA A 383 -7.04 8.70 -28.76
CA ALA A 383 -5.61 8.65 -29.07
C ALA A 383 -5.06 7.21 -29.17
N ILE A 384 -5.34 6.36 -28.17
CA ILE A 384 -4.81 4.98 -28.16
C ILE A 384 -5.36 4.11 -29.29
N ALA A 385 -6.56 4.38 -29.79
CA ALA A 385 -7.10 3.68 -30.93
C ALA A 385 -6.34 4.03 -32.22
N TYR A 386 -5.86 5.27 -32.34
CA TYR A 386 -4.98 5.68 -33.43
C TYR A 386 -3.60 5.03 -33.33
N VAL A 387 -3.03 4.87 -32.12
CA VAL A 387 -1.78 4.13 -31.92
C VAL A 387 -1.93 2.69 -32.43
N GLN A 388 -2.98 2.01 -32.00
CA GLN A 388 -3.23 0.62 -32.46
C GLN A 388 -3.52 0.51 -33.96
N LEU A 389 -4.14 1.52 -34.58
CA LEU A 389 -4.26 1.58 -36.05
C LEU A 389 -2.91 1.71 -36.72
N SER A 390 -2.02 2.56 -36.19
CA SER A 390 -0.67 2.71 -36.69
C SER A 390 0.10 1.38 -36.62
N ASP A 391 0.09 0.73 -35.45
CA ASP A 391 0.77 -0.56 -35.24
C ASP A 391 0.21 -1.65 -36.17
N ALA A 392 -1.11 -1.70 -36.33
CA ALA A 392 -1.76 -2.69 -37.21
C ALA A 392 -1.42 -2.47 -38.68
N TYR A 393 -1.35 -1.22 -39.15
CA TYR A 393 -0.95 -0.91 -40.52
C TYR A 393 0.54 -1.15 -40.78
N ASP A 394 1.40 -0.86 -39.79
CA ASP A 394 2.82 -1.18 -39.88
C ASP A 394 3.05 -2.71 -39.98
N ALA A 395 2.34 -3.47 -39.16
CA ALA A 395 2.42 -4.94 -39.15
C ALA A 395 2.00 -5.59 -40.49
N ILE A 396 1.11 -4.95 -41.30
CA ILE A 396 0.73 -5.42 -42.64
C ILE A 396 1.52 -4.75 -43.75
N GLY A 397 2.52 -3.89 -43.43
CA GLY A 397 3.44 -3.28 -44.39
C GLY A 397 2.92 -2.00 -45.05
N GLU A 398 1.80 -1.43 -44.56
CA GLU A 398 1.19 -0.19 -45.07
C GLU A 398 1.76 1.04 -44.34
N SER A 399 3.06 1.30 -44.52
CA SER A 399 3.81 2.30 -43.71
C SER A 399 3.32 3.73 -43.90
N GLU A 400 2.70 4.07 -45.02
CA GLU A 400 2.13 5.41 -45.26
C GLU A 400 0.92 5.64 -44.38
N LEU A 401 0.01 4.65 -44.29
CA LEU A 401 -1.16 4.69 -43.42
C LEU A 401 -0.74 4.63 -41.93
N ALA A 402 0.26 3.82 -41.62
CA ALA A 402 0.82 3.74 -40.28
C ALA A 402 1.31 5.12 -39.82
N SER A 403 2.07 5.83 -40.64
CA SER A 403 2.56 7.19 -40.34
C SER A 403 1.42 8.20 -40.14
N ASP A 404 0.39 8.15 -41.01
CA ASP A 404 -0.76 9.02 -40.92
C ASP A 404 -1.53 8.83 -39.59
N TYR A 405 -1.70 7.59 -39.15
CA TYR A 405 -2.37 7.27 -37.90
C TYR A 405 -1.49 7.60 -36.67
N ALA A 406 -0.17 7.42 -36.76
CA ALA A 406 0.76 7.87 -35.74
C ALA A 406 0.67 9.38 -35.53
N GLN A 407 0.58 10.17 -36.60
CA GLN A 407 0.41 11.60 -36.52
C GLN A 407 -0.92 11.99 -35.83
N LYS A 408 -2.02 11.29 -36.17
CA LYS A 408 -3.32 11.53 -35.52
C LYS A 408 -3.28 11.17 -34.03
N ALA A 409 -2.58 10.09 -33.66
CA ALA A 409 -2.37 9.74 -32.26
C ALA A 409 -1.63 10.86 -31.52
N PHE A 410 -0.54 11.36 -32.10
CA PHE A 410 0.24 12.46 -31.53
C PHE A 410 -0.57 13.76 -31.39
N ASP A 411 -1.40 14.09 -32.37
CA ASP A 411 -2.25 15.28 -32.32
C ASP A 411 -3.30 15.21 -31.20
N ASN A 412 -3.74 13.99 -30.83
CA ASN A 412 -4.72 13.76 -29.77
C ASN A 412 -4.09 13.30 -28.44
N ARG A 413 -2.76 13.39 -28.27
CA ARG A 413 -2.02 12.89 -27.09
C ARG A 413 -2.47 13.50 -25.76
N GLU A 414 -3.07 14.69 -25.78
CA GLU A 414 -3.59 15.32 -24.57
C GLU A 414 -4.75 14.53 -23.92
N GLN A 415 -5.40 13.66 -24.70
CA GLN A 415 -6.47 12.76 -24.25
C GLN A 415 -5.95 11.32 -24.03
N ALA A 416 -4.68 11.18 -23.76
CA ALA A 416 -4.07 9.91 -23.36
C ALA A 416 -3.58 10.00 -21.90
N SER A 417 -3.50 8.87 -21.22
CA SER A 417 -2.91 8.80 -19.89
C SER A 417 -1.43 9.24 -19.92
N GLU A 418 -0.89 9.71 -18.80
CA GLU A 418 0.52 10.14 -18.72
C GLU A 418 1.50 9.02 -19.18
N ARG A 419 1.15 7.76 -18.92
CA ARG A 419 1.94 6.60 -19.33
C ARG A 419 1.90 6.34 -20.84
N GLU A 420 0.79 6.68 -21.50
CA GLU A 420 0.60 6.48 -22.94
C GLU A 420 1.16 7.63 -23.77
N ARG A 421 1.48 8.78 -23.13
CA ARG A 421 2.11 9.93 -23.79
C ARG A 421 3.61 9.78 -24.00
N LEU A 422 4.23 8.82 -23.31
CA LEU A 422 5.66 8.51 -23.39
C LEU A 422 5.98 7.53 -24.49
#